data_fbb49e51094fb25a0329d54c252b953b
#
_entry.id   fbb49e51094fb25a0329d54c252b953b
#
_cell.length_a   1.000
_cell.length_b   1.000
_cell.length_c   1.000
_cell.angle_alpha   90.00
_cell.angle_beta   90.00
_cell.angle_gamma   90.00
#
_symmetry.space_group_name_H-M   'P 1'
#
loop_
_entity.id
_entity.type
_entity.pdbx_description
1 polymer ?
#
loop_
_entity_poly.entity_id
_entity_poly.type
_entity_poly.pdbx_seq_one_letter_code
_entity_poly.pdbx_strand_id
1 'polypeptide(L)'
;VQFEVENLAPVIQLELDTFVLTEGSIVTLTSGDVWELNSSKTSDTINDDSDLLHTWYVNGNTLVTGKSTLQSSDFSETGTYDVRLVVQDNDGASSEISFQVHISDVATSNTMSTQALMLSGSVVIIAIFLIGFLVNTSRKHANQTVVPKWVAKESAKDSED
;
A
#
# COMPACT_ATOMS: atom_id res chain seq x y z
N VAL A 1 9.82 -16.42 -61.53
CA VAL A 1 9.77 -15.48 -60.38
C VAL A 1 9.58 -16.37 -59.14
N GLN A 2 10.54 -16.33 -58.25
CA GLN A 2 10.47 -17.03 -56.96
C GLN A 2 9.96 -16.02 -55.95
N PHE A 3 8.86 -16.33 -55.25
CA PHE A 3 8.39 -15.57 -54.11
C PHE A 3 8.90 -16.23 -52.86
N GLU A 4 9.58 -15.49 -52.00
CA GLU A 4 9.93 -15.89 -50.68
C GLU A 4 8.89 -15.25 -49.75
N VAL A 5 8.23 -16.07 -48.95
CA VAL A 5 7.30 -15.59 -47.89
C VAL A 5 8.10 -15.56 -46.61
N GLU A 6 8.27 -14.39 -46.06
CA GLU A 6 8.93 -14.19 -44.76
C GLU A 6 7.96 -14.53 -43.65
N ASN A 7 8.35 -15.40 -42.71
CA ASN A 7 7.59 -15.66 -41.50
C ASN A 7 7.70 -14.46 -40.54
N LEU A 8 6.58 -13.95 -40.10
CA LEU A 8 6.49 -12.85 -39.14
C LEU A 8 6.33 -13.43 -37.72
N ALA A 9 6.96 -12.78 -36.74
CA ALA A 9 6.82 -13.20 -35.35
C ALA A 9 5.47 -12.70 -34.75
N PRO A 10 4.90 -13.45 -33.79
CA PRO A 10 3.65 -13.09 -33.13
C PRO A 10 3.68 -11.70 -32.49
N VAL A 11 2.55 -11.02 -32.49
CA VAL A 11 2.37 -9.73 -31.80
C VAL A 11 1.76 -9.99 -30.43
N ILE A 12 2.60 -9.88 -29.38
CA ILE A 12 2.15 -10.17 -28.01
C ILE A 12 1.20 -9.07 -27.53
N GLN A 13 0.03 -9.50 -27.04
CA GLN A 13 -0.89 -8.69 -26.25
C GLN A 13 -1.06 -9.33 -24.88
N LEU A 14 -0.45 -8.73 -23.86
CA LEU A 14 -0.49 -9.20 -22.48
C LEU A 14 -1.31 -8.25 -21.64
N GLU A 15 -2.29 -8.78 -20.93
CA GLU A 15 -3.21 -8.02 -20.09
C GLU A 15 -3.20 -8.53 -18.64
N LEU A 16 -3.35 -7.61 -17.70
CA LEU A 16 -3.74 -7.86 -16.32
C LEU A 16 -5.07 -7.14 -16.09
N ASP A 17 -6.16 -7.88 -15.92
CA ASP A 17 -7.53 -7.36 -15.90
C ASP A 17 -7.84 -6.53 -17.17
N THR A 18 -7.82 -5.21 -17.08
CA THR A 18 -8.06 -4.27 -18.18
C THR A 18 -6.81 -3.51 -18.62
N PHE A 19 -5.67 -3.76 -17.97
CA PHE A 19 -4.42 -3.06 -18.25
C PHE A 19 -3.54 -3.88 -19.20
N VAL A 20 -3.12 -3.25 -20.29
CA VAL A 20 -2.14 -3.83 -21.20
C VAL A 20 -0.74 -3.62 -20.62
N LEU A 21 0.01 -4.70 -20.47
CA LEU A 21 1.40 -4.65 -20.04
C LEU A 21 2.33 -4.56 -21.25
N THR A 22 3.41 -3.83 -21.06
CA THR A 22 4.47 -3.62 -22.06
C THR A 22 5.81 -4.04 -21.51
N GLU A 23 6.81 -4.12 -22.38
CA GLU A 23 8.20 -4.38 -21.97
C GLU A 23 8.64 -3.44 -20.85
N GLY A 24 9.22 -4.01 -19.78
CA GLY A 24 9.70 -3.28 -18.61
C GLY A 24 8.62 -2.82 -17.65
N SER A 25 7.34 -3.20 -17.82
CA SER A 25 6.27 -2.89 -16.86
C SER A 25 6.61 -3.40 -15.47
N ILE A 26 6.17 -2.67 -14.43
CA ILE A 26 6.24 -3.11 -13.03
C ILE A 26 4.82 -3.19 -12.49
N VAL A 27 4.42 -4.39 -12.07
CA VAL A 27 3.08 -4.68 -11.53
C VAL A 27 3.21 -4.91 -10.03
N THR A 28 2.39 -4.23 -9.22
CA THR A 28 2.32 -4.46 -7.78
C THR A 28 0.98 -5.10 -7.45
N LEU A 29 1.04 -6.26 -6.80
CA LEU A 29 -0.10 -7.08 -6.43
C LEU A 29 -0.06 -7.38 -4.93
N THR A 30 -1.21 -7.77 -4.37
CA THR A 30 -1.32 -8.12 -2.96
C THR A 30 -1.42 -9.64 -2.81
N SER A 31 -0.73 -10.19 -1.84
CA SER A 31 -0.83 -11.60 -1.47
C SER A 31 -2.27 -11.94 -1.06
N GLY A 32 -2.80 -13.02 -1.63
CA GLY A 32 -4.17 -13.45 -1.41
C GLY A 32 -5.22 -12.87 -2.36
N ASP A 33 -4.86 -11.86 -3.17
CA ASP A 33 -5.73 -11.40 -4.26
C ASP A 33 -5.73 -12.43 -5.41
N VAL A 34 -6.88 -12.57 -6.06
CA VAL A 34 -7.00 -13.40 -7.25
C VAL A 34 -6.81 -12.52 -8.47
N TRP A 35 -5.79 -12.82 -9.26
CA TRP A 35 -5.47 -12.11 -10.49
C TRP A 35 -4.98 -13.07 -11.56
N GLU A 36 -5.06 -12.64 -12.81
CA GLU A 36 -4.62 -13.42 -13.98
C GLU A 36 -3.92 -12.50 -14.97
N LEU A 37 -2.73 -12.91 -15.39
CA LEU A 37 -2.04 -12.38 -16.56
C LEU A 37 -2.54 -13.19 -17.77
N ASN A 38 -3.04 -12.49 -18.78
CA ASN A 38 -3.70 -13.11 -19.92
C ASN A 38 -3.09 -12.63 -21.24
N SER A 39 -2.55 -13.54 -22.01
CA SER A 39 -1.97 -13.31 -23.35
C SER A 39 -2.78 -13.97 -24.47
N SER A 40 -4.01 -14.39 -24.22
CA SER A 40 -4.86 -15.06 -25.23
C SER A 40 -5.25 -14.19 -26.43
N LYS A 41 -5.03 -12.88 -26.33
CA LYS A 41 -5.24 -11.93 -27.44
C LYS A 41 -3.97 -11.70 -28.29
N THR A 42 -2.88 -12.40 -27.97
CA THR A 42 -1.70 -12.41 -28.84
C THR A 42 -2.12 -12.94 -30.21
N SER A 43 -1.68 -12.29 -31.24
CA SER A 43 -2.06 -12.59 -32.63
C SER A 43 -0.86 -12.74 -33.53
N ASP A 44 -1.07 -13.43 -34.61
CA ASP A 44 -0.10 -13.60 -35.68
C ASP A 44 -0.76 -13.45 -37.06
N THR A 45 -0.10 -13.88 -38.10
CA THR A 45 -0.70 -13.97 -39.43
C THR A 45 -1.88 -14.95 -39.41
N ILE A 46 -2.84 -14.76 -40.33
CA ILE A 46 -4.09 -15.51 -40.33
C ILE A 46 -3.95 -17.04 -40.39
N ASN A 47 -2.77 -17.52 -40.87
CA ASN A 47 -2.51 -18.94 -40.98
C ASN A 47 -1.90 -19.53 -39.69
N ASP A 48 -1.27 -18.71 -38.84
CA ASP A 48 -0.45 -19.12 -37.72
C ASP A 48 -1.08 -18.76 -36.35
N ASP A 49 -2.16 -18.01 -36.38
CA ASP A 49 -2.85 -17.46 -35.19
C ASP A 49 -3.42 -18.54 -34.25
N SER A 50 -3.71 -19.76 -34.78
CA SER A 50 -4.32 -20.83 -33.98
C SER A 50 -3.33 -21.70 -33.20
N ASP A 51 -2.04 -21.64 -33.51
CA ASP A 51 -1.02 -22.61 -33.03
C ASP A 51 0.10 -21.95 -32.25
N LEU A 52 -0.21 -20.82 -31.57
CA LEU A 52 0.76 -20.06 -30.79
C LEU A 52 1.13 -20.80 -29.50
N LEU A 53 2.43 -21.06 -29.32
CA LEU A 53 2.99 -21.69 -28.13
C LEU A 53 3.46 -20.65 -27.13
N HIS A 54 2.76 -20.51 -26.03
CA HIS A 54 3.09 -19.61 -24.93
C HIS A 54 4.00 -20.32 -23.92
N THR A 55 5.14 -19.71 -23.56
CA THR A 55 6.03 -20.21 -22.51
C THR A 55 6.34 -19.09 -21.51
N TRP A 56 6.02 -19.35 -20.25
CA TRP A 56 6.26 -18.43 -19.16
C TRP A 56 7.52 -18.81 -18.39
N TYR A 57 8.33 -17.82 -18.12
CA TYR A 57 9.52 -17.92 -17.29
C TYR A 57 9.37 -17.01 -16.08
N VAL A 58 9.78 -17.52 -14.91
CA VAL A 58 9.83 -16.75 -13.65
C VAL A 58 11.23 -16.88 -13.08
N ASN A 59 11.89 -15.76 -12.81
CA ASN A 59 13.27 -15.71 -12.33
C ASN A 59 14.23 -16.56 -13.17
N GLY A 60 14.06 -16.51 -14.49
CA GLY A 60 14.88 -17.23 -15.46
C GLY A 60 14.56 -18.71 -15.64
N ASN A 61 13.66 -19.29 -14.85
CA ASN A 61 13.27 -20.69 -14.96
C ASN A 61 11.93 -20.81 -15.68
N THR A 62 11.78 -21.86 -16.53
CA THR A 62 10.49 -22.16 -17.14
C THR A 62 9.49 -22.57 -16.06
N LEU A 63 8.39 -21.84 -15.98
CA LEU A 63 7.30 -22.13 -15.06
C LEU A 63 6.23 -23.02 -15.72
N VAL A 64 5.74 -22.60 -16.90
CA VAL A 64 4.70 -23.33 -17.63
C VAL A 64 4.81 -23.07 -19.13
N THR A 65 4.47 -24.08 -19.93
CA THR A 65 4.40 -24.03 -21.40
C THR A 65 3.02 -24.49 -21.87
N GLY A 66 2.51 -23.91 -22.96
CA GLY A 66 1.23 -24.25 -23.57
C GLY A 66 0.00 -23.59 -22.90
N LYS A 67 0.21 -22.64 -22.01
CA LYS A 67 -0.89 -21.85 -21.40
C LYS A 67 -0.71 -20.38 -21.75
N SER A 68 -1.78 -19.76 -22.23
CA SER A 68 -1.84 -18.32 -22.48
C SER A 68 -2.04 -17.48 -21.21
N THR A 69 -2.25 -18.12 -20.06
CA THR A 69 -2.50 -17.42 -18.79
C THR A 69 -1.55 -17.84 -17.69
N LEU A 70 -1.26 -16.91 -16.78
CA LEU A 70 -0.53 -17.11 -15.54
C LEU A 70 -1.33 -16.54 -14.40
N GLN A 71 -1.54 -17.30 -13.32
CA GLN A 71 -2.47 -16.97 -12.25
C GLN A 71 -1.75 -16.69 -10.92
N SER A 72 -2.45 -16.03 -10.01
CA SER A 72 -1.95 -15.78 -8.66
C SER A 72 -1.50 -17.04 -7.91
N SER A 73 -2.15 -18.18 -8.18
CA SER A 73 -1.79 -19.49 -7.60
C SER A 73 -0.44 -20.04 -8.07
N ASP A 74 0.13 -19.49 -9.14
CA ASP A 74 1.44 -19.89 -9.66
C ASP A 74 2.60 -19.23 -8.86
N PHE A 75 2.27 -18.31 -7.94
CA PHE A 75 3.19 -17.61 -7.06
C PHE A 75 2.88 -17.92 -5.60
N SER A 76 3.79 -18.60 -4.91
CA SER A 76 3.55 -19.11 -3.54
C SER A 76 3.97 -18.14 -2.44
N GLU A 77 4.79 -17.15 -2.74
CA GLU A 77 5.42 -16.28 -1.73
C GLU A 77 5.33 -14.81 -2.14
N THR A 78 5.48 -13.93 -1.16
CA THR A 78 5.68 -12.50 -1.42
C THR A 78 7.10 -12.25 -1.91
N GLY A 79 7.28 -11.23 -2.75
CA GLY A 79 8.58 -10.91 -3.31
C GLY A 79 8.50 -10.23 -4.66
N THR A 80 9.63 -10.06 -5.28
CA THR A 80 9.74 -9.54 -6.65
C THR A 80 10.15 -10.67 -7.59
N TYR A 81 9.41 -10.80 -8.66
CA TYR A 81 9.59 -11.83 -9.67
C TYR A 81 9.88 -11.17 -11.01
N ASP A 82 10.96 -11.58 -11.65
CA ASP A 82 11.23 -11.28 -13.06
C ASP A 82 10.44 -12.26 -13.91
N VAL A 83 9.43 -11.77 -14.63
CA VAL A 83 8.56 -12.59 -15.47
C VAL A 83 8.84 -12.30 -16.92
N ARG A 84 8.97 -13.36 -17.72
CA ARG A 84 9.13 -13.29 -19.16
C ARG A 84 8.16 -14.25 -19.84
N LEU A 85 7.42 -13.73 -20.81
CA LEU A 85 6.58 -14.49 -21.71
C LEU A 85 7.28 -14.57 -23.06
N VAL A 86 7.39 -15.76 -23.61
CA VAL A 86 7.80 -16.02 -24.99
C VAL A 86 6.61 -16.65 -25.71
N VAL A 87 6.25 -16.11 -26.87
CA VAL A 87 5.23 -16.69 -27.73
C VAL A 87 5.88 -17.05 -29.07
N GLN A 88 5.72 -18.29 -29.47
CA GLN A 88 6.31 -18.85 -30.72
C GLN A 88 5.17 -19.38 -31.58
N ASP A 89 5.28 -19.12 -32.90
CA ASP A 89 4.42 -19.73 -33.91
C ASP A 89 4.87 -21.16 -34.28
N ASN A 90 4.13 -21.80 -35.18
CA ASN A 90 4.43 -23.15 -35.64
C ASN A 90 5.63 -23.25 -36.60
N ASP A 91 6.05 -22.13 -37.17
CA ASP A 91 7.18 -22.03 -38.11
C ASP A 91 8.49 -21.59 -37.41
N GLY A 92 8.44 -21.31 -36.11
CA GLY A 92 9.58 -21.09 -35.23
C GLY A 92 9.94 -19.60 -35.01
N ALA A 93 9.20 -18.64 -35.59
CA ALA A 93 9.40 -17.24 -35.22
C ALA A 93 8.82 -16.98 -33.82
N SER A 94 9.41 -16.07 -33.08
CA SER A 94 8.99 -15.80 -31.69
C SER A 94 9.13 -14.35 -31.30
N SER A 95 8.27 -13.93 -30.41
CA SER A 95 8.33 -12.65 -29.70
C SER A 95 8.40 -12.88 -28.19
N GLU A 96 8.98 -11.92 -27.48
CA GLU A 96 9.05 -11.97 -26.02
C GLU A 96 8.71 -10.63 -25.39
N ILE A 97 8.24 -10.68 -24.14
CA ILE A 97 8.00 -9.54 -23.28
C ILE A 97 8.49 -9.88 -21.87
N SER A 98 9.24 -8.95 -21.26
CA SER A 98 9.76 -9.07 -19.90
C SER A 98 9.22 -7.95 -19.02
N PHE A 99 8.84 -8.28 -17.80
CA PHE A 99 8.28 -7.34 -16.84
C PHE A 99 8.49 -7.85 -15.40
N GLN A 100 8.22 -7.01 -14.41
CA GLN A 100 8.34 -7.39 -13.00
C GLN A 100 6.98 -7.48 -12.33
N VAL A 101 6.81 -8.50 -11.49
CA VAL A 101 5.67 -8.65 -10.59
C VAL A 101 6.17 -8.55 -9.15
N HIS A 102 5.67 -7.54 -8.42
CA HIS A 102 5.94 -7.36 -7.01
C HIS A 102 4.71 -7.77 -6.18
N ILE A 103 4.83 -8.86 -5.42
CA ILE A 103 3.77 -9.37 -4.55
C ILE A 103 4.10 -8.96 -3.11
N SER A 104 3.26 -8.11 -2.52
CA SER A 104 3.38 -7.66 -1.14
C SER A 104 2.31 -8.27 -0.25
N ASP A 105 2.62 -8.43 1.04
CA ASP A 105 1.59 -8.80 2.01
C ASP A 105 0.52 -7.71 2.10
N VAL A 106 -0.70 -8.13 2.44
CA VAL A 106 -1.75 -7.19 2.85
C VAL A 106 -1.16 -6.36 3.99
N ALA A 107 -1.01 -5.05 3.78
CA ALA A 107 -0.66 -4.16 4.88
C ALA A 107 -1.71 -4.36 5.97
N THR A 108 -1.38 -5.12 7.01
CA THR A 108 -2.15 -5.12 8.24
C THR A 108 -2.11 -3.69 8.74
N SER A 109 -3.15 -2.91 8.41
CA SER A 109 -3.38 -1.67 9.10
C SER A 109 -3.47 -2.06 10.58
N ASN A 110 -2.41 -1.74 11.33
CA ASN A 110 -2.48 -1.74 12.78
C ASN A 110 -3.56 -0.72 13.12
N THR A 111 -4.82 -1.14 13.15
CA THR A 111 -5.88 -0.44 13.82
C THR A 111 -5.38 -0.34 15.26
N MET A 112 -4.82 0.84 15.62
CA MET A 112 -4.55 1.16 17.02
C MET A 112 -5.79 0.73 17.76
N SER A 113 -5.66 -0.29 18.62
CA SER A 113 -6.80 -0.84 19.32
C SER A 113 -7.48 0.36 19.99
N THR A 114 -8.80 0.46 19.86
CA THR A 114 -9.61 1.49 20.51
C THR A 114 -9.32 1.60 22.01
N GLN A 115 -8.73 0.55 22.63
CA GLN A 115 -8.23 0.53 23.98
C GLN A 115 -7.01 1.46 24.20
N ALA A 116 -6.09 1.57 23.24
CA ALA A 116 -4.95 2.48 23.35
C ALA A 116 -5.38 3.96 23.25
N LEU A 117 -6.39 4.27 22.45
CA LEU A 117 -6.99 5.59 22.34
C LEU A 117 -7.78 5.97 23.62
N MET A 118 -8.44 5.01 24.27
CA MET A 118 -9.17 5.24 25.52
C MET A 118 -8.23 5.55 26.70
N LEU A 119 -7.05 4.91 26.76
CA LEU A 119 -6.05 5.16 27.82
C LEU A 119 -5.37 6.52 27.65
N SER A 120 -5.10 6.97 26.44
CA SER A 120 -4.50 8.29 26.20
C SER A 120 -5.47 9.44 26.48
N GLY A 121 -6.76 9.27 26.17
CA GLY A 121 -7.81 10.26 26.47
C GLY A 121 -8.02 10.48 27.97
N SER A 122 -7.98 9.43 28.78
CA SER A 122 -8.18 9.54 30.23
C SER A 122 -7.05 10.28 30.93
N VAL A 123 -5.80 10.10 30.51
CA VAL A 123 -4.63 10.81 31.07
C VAL A 123 -4.70 12.31 30.80
N VAL A 124 -5.13 12.71 29.59
CA VAL A 124 -5.27 14.13 29.24
C VAL A 124 -6.38 14.80 30.07
N ILE A 125 -7.52 14.14 30.28
CA ILE A 125 -8.61 14.66 31.07
C ILE A 125 -8.16 14.84 32.52
N ILE A 126 -7.49 13.87 33.14
CA ILE A 126 -6.96 13.96 34.50
C ILE A 126 -5.99 15.14 34.65
N ALA A 127 -5.09 15.32 33.67
CA ALA A 127 -4.12 16.44 33.68
C ALA A 127 -4.83 17.80 33.65
N ILE A 128 -5.87 17.97 32.85
CA ILE A 128 -6.67 19.20 32.78
C ILE A 128 -7.36 19.48 34.11
N PHE A 129 -7.95 18.46 34.77
CA PHE A 129 -8.57 18.61 36.08
C PHE A 129 -7.55 18.99 37.16
N LEU A 130 -6.36 18.40 37.17
CA LEU A 130 -5.29 18.73 38.10
C LEU A 130 -4.81 20.17 37.93
N ILE A 131 -4.60 20.63 36.71
CA ILE A 131 -4.20 22.01 36.43
C ILE A 131 -5.31 22.99 36.88
N GLY A 132 -6.55 22.71 36.55
CA GLY A 132 -7.69 23.51 36.99
C GLY A 132 -7.82 23.61 38.52
N PHE A 133 -7.60 22.50 39.24
CA PHE A 133 -7.61 22.46 40.71
C PHE A 133 -6.46 23.27 41.30
N LEU A 134 -5.24 23.17 40.78
CA LEU A 134 -4.08 23.95 41.24
C LEU A 134 -4.26 25.45 41.03
N VAL A 135 -4.81 25.88 39.89
CA VAL A 135 -5.10 27.30 39.61
C VAL A 135 -6.17 27.82 40.54
N ASN A 136 -7.21 27.04 40.83
CA ASN A 136 -8.30 27.46 41.74
C ASN A 136 -7.84 27.57 43.20
N THR A 137 -6.97 26.67 43.67
CA THR A 137 -6.38 26.76 45.02
C THR A 137 -5.41 27.92 45.13
N SER A 138 -4.59 28.20 44.13
CA SER A 138 -3.68 29.36 44.12
C SER A 138 -4.45 30.68 44.16
N ARG A 139 -5.58 30.80 43.47
CA ARG A 139 -6.45 32.01 43.54
C ARG A 139 -7.09 32.24 44.89
N LYS A 140 -7.43 31.20 45.64
CA LYS A 140 -7.99 31.33 46.99
C LYS A 140 -6.95 31.85 47.99
N HIS A 141 -5.69 31.53 47.83
CA HIS A 141 -4.62 32.03 48.70
C HIS A 141 -4.20 33.47 48.36
N ALA A 142 -4.35 33.91 47.11
CA ALA A 142 -4.01 35.28 46.71
C ALA A 142 -5.00 36.35 47.19
N ASN A 143 -6.23 35.95 47.56
CA ASN A 143 -7.29 36.89 48.02
C ASN A 143 -7.32 37.11 49.54
N GLN A 144 -6.40 36.57 50.32
CA GLN A 144 -6.22 36.96 51.71
C GLN A 144 -5.36 38.24 51.74
N THR A 145 -6.01 39.38 51.62
CA THR A 145 -5.38 40.66 51.96
C THR A 145 -5.09 40.64 53.47
N VAL A 146 -3.85 40.43 53.81
CA VAL A 146 -3.36 40.68 55.18
C VAL A 146 -3.46 42.16 55.42
N VAL A 147 -4.51 42.58 56.13
CA VAL A 147 -4.62 44.00 56.61
C VAL A 147 -3.50 44.24 57.58
N PRO A 148 -2.55 45.20 57.33
CA PRO A 148 -1.43 45.44 58.22
C PRO A 148 -1.95 45.90 59.61
N LYS A 149 -1.42 45.33 60.70
CA LYS A 149 -1.79 45.54 62.09
C LYS A 149 -1.72 47.02 62.57
N TRP A 150 -1.10 47.89 61.77
CA TRP A 150 -0.96 49.31 62.16
C TRP A 150 -2.23 50.17 61.91
N VAL A 151 -3.14 49.67 60.97
CA VAL A 151 -4.41 50.39 60.70
C VAL A 151 -5.40 50.27 61.83
N ALA A 152 -5.25 49.29 62.72
CA ALA A 152 -6.17 49.09 63.87
C ALA A 152 -5.93 50.00 65.10
N LYS A 153 -4.84 50.81 65.09
CA LYS A 153 -4.43 51.58 66.28
C LYS A 153 -4.86 53.07 66.24
N GLU A 154 -5.34 53.52 65.08
CA GLU A 154 -5.71 54.94 64.89
C GLU A 154 -7.18 55.25 65.20
N SER A 155 -8.04 54.23 65.25
CA SER A 155 -9.48 54.40 65.50
C SER A 155 -9.87 54.45 66.96
N ALA A 156 -8.90 54.29 67.87
CA ALA A 156 -9.23 54.26 69.33
C ALA A 156 -8.91 55.57 70.08
N LYS A 157 -8.50 56.67 69.35
CA LYS A 157 -8.02 57.89 69.99
C LYS A 157 -8.90 59.13 69.87
N ASP A 158 -10.07 59.00 69.14
CA ASP A 158 -10.95 60.15 68.90
C ASP A 158 -12.32 60.02 69.62
N SER A 159 -12.39 59.34 70.77
CA SER A 159 -13.62 59.25 71.56
C SER A 159 -13.43 59.61 73.08
N GLU A 160 -12.50 60.55 73.36
CA GLU A 160 -12.46 61.23 74.68
C GLU A 160 -12.15 62.69 74.42
N ASP A 161 -13.27 63.53 74.29
CA ASP A 161 -13.50 64.87 74.80
C ASP A 161 -14.95 65.27 74.49
#